data_9643948d60bcabb4fb589e56af3aed14
#
_entry.id   9643948d60bcabb4fb589e56af3aed14
#
_cell.length_a   1.000
_cell.length_b   1.000
_cell.length_c   1.000
_cell.angle_alpha   90.00
_cell.angle_beta   90.00
_cell.angle_gamma   90.00
#
_symmetry.space_group_name_H-M   'P 1'
#
loop_
_entity.id
_entity.type
_entity.pdbx_description
1 polymer ?
#
loop_
_entity_poly.entity_id
_entity_poly.type
_entity_poly.pdbx_seq_one_letter_code
_entity_poly.pdbx_strand_id
1 'polypeptide(L)'
;MRNRLKATFLVLGVWILFLTSQLSSLPASAQEQIQIDATAQTTPFPHFWEQMFGSGRAILTLRESYREDLRAVKKITDFRYVRFHAILHDEVGVYNEDGRGNPVYNFAYVDQIYDGLLKNGVRPFVEISFMPKKLAFNPDALHAFWYKQNVSPPKSMEGWDDLVTHFVQHLVDRYGIDEVATWYFEVWNEPNIDFWGGVPRQRSYFELYDHTARDLKRVNPLLRVGGPATAAASWVDDFLKHTAANQVPVDFVSTHGYADDTVLDLFGTDENIPMNERVCRAVEKVREQIHKSAMPQLPLYWTEWNVPGMKEARDTIYVGPAVANTVRQCDGKVEELSFWTFSDVFEEGGPIDRPFIGMFGLRAKGGINKPSYYGYGLLHQLGDKRIANDSKNIIVTKTRDGGLAIAAWNLVEPDQPGSAKTIDFTFQSVPKEANVTIQRVDEEHGNVLKHYAAMGKPLNPTPAQIEQLNRESSLPNPERTKLQDGQLRLQLTPNALLLIKIEPR
;
A
#
# COMPACT_ATOMS: atom_id res chain seq x y z
N MET A 1 -25.22 -77.03 -54.69
CA MET A 1 -23.84 -77.39 -55.12
C MET A 1 -22.84 -76.82 -54.11
N ARG A 2 -22.05 -77.74 -53.59
CA ARG A 2 -20.77 -77.57 -52.86
C ARG A 2 -20.68 -76.68 -51.63
N ASN A 3 -20.72 -77.39 -50.53
CA ASN A 3 -19.91 -77.31 -49.30
C ASN A 3 -18.66 -76.42 -49.31
N ARG A 4 -18.41 -75.68 -48.22
CA ARG A 4 -17.17 -75.79 -47.45
C ARG A 4 -17.36 -75.27 -46.04
N LEU A 5 -17.17 -76.17 -45.06
CA LEU A 5 -16.89 -75.90 -43.68
C LEU A 5 -15.62 -75.04 -43.54
N LYS A 6 -15.61 -74.09 -42.62
CA LYS A 6 -14.35 -73.63 -42.01
C LYS A 6 -14.53 -73.51 -40.48
N ALA A 7 -13.59 -74.17 -39.84
CA ALA A 7 -13.50 -74.30 -38.41
C ALA A 7 -13.26 -73.00 -37.65
N THR A 8 -13.95 -72.88 -36.51
CA THR A 8 -13.76 -71.77 -35.58
C THR A 8 -12.67 -72.17 -34.59
N PHE A 9 -11.53 -71.47 -34.60
CA PHE A 9 -10.55 -71.53 -33.51
C PHE A 9 -10.92 -70.50 -32.45
N LEU A 10 -11.18 -71.03 -31.23
CA LEU A 10 -11.40 -70.27 -29.99
C LEU A 10 -9.99 -69.91 -29.44
N VAL A 11 -9.62 -68.63 -29.46
CA VAL A 11 -8.43 -68.15 -28.76
C VAL A 11 -8.91 -67.47 -27.46
N LEU A 12 -8.67 -68.12 -26.33
CA LEU A 12 -8.81 -67.51 -25.00
C LEU A 12 -7.65 -66.52 -24.80
N GLY A 13 -7.96 -65.22 -24.92
CA GLY A 13 -7.02 -64.17 -24.52
C GLY A 13 -7.20 -63.86 -23.01
N VAL A 14 -6.23 -64.21 -22.22
CA VAL A 14 -6.10 -63.82 -20.82
C VAL A 14 -5.71 -62.34 -20.75
N TRP A 15 -6.64 -61.48 -20.41
CA TRP A 15 -6.36 -60.07 -20.10
C TRP A 15 -5.84 -59.98 -18.68
N ILE A 16 -4.52 -59.76 -18.49
CA ILE A 16 -3.93 -59.34 -17.23
C ILE A 16 -4.16 -57.81 -17.12
N LEU A 17 -5.12 -57.42 -16.27
CA LEU A 17 -5.27 -56.03 -15.84
C LEU A 17 -4.10 -55.67 -14.94
N PHE A 18 -3.14 -54.90 -15.52
CA PHE A 18 -2.20 -54.09 -14.72
C PHE A 18 -2.93 -52.89 -14.15
N LEU A 19 -3.42 -52.98 -12.91
CA LEU A 19 -3.78 -51.83 -12.10
C LEU A 19 -2.47 -51.12 -11.75
N THR A 20 -2.03 -50.15 -12.57
CA THR A 20 -1.06 -49.15 -12.15
C THR A 20 -1.78 -48.20 -11.19
N SER A 21 -1.61 -48.43 -9.89
CA SER A 21 -1.92 -47.43 -8.87
C SER A 21 -1.05 -46.20 -9.16
N GLN A 22 -1.65 -45.20 -9.78
CA GLN A 22 -1.05 -43.83 -9.78
C GLN A 22 -1.16 -43.35 -8.32
N LEU A 23 -0.13 -43.59 -7.55
CA LEU A 23 0.15 -42.80 -6.36
C LEU A 23 0.44 -41.38 -6.89
N SER A 24 -0.58 -40.52 -6.83
CA SER A 24 -0.40 -39.08 -6.92
C SER A 24 0.56 -38.70 -5.79
N SER A 25 1.84 -38.52 -6.15
CA SER A 25 2.81 -37.93 -5.25
C SER A 25 2.29 -36.53 -4.91
N LEU A 26 1.83 -36.33 -3.69
CA LEU A 26 1.64 -34.99 -3.15
C LEU A 26 2.93 -34.21 -3.40
N PRO A 27 2.88 -32.98 -3.93
CA PRO A 27 4.08 -32.21 -4.14
C PRO A 27 4.84 -32.11 -2.83
N ALA A 28 6.11 -32.50 -2.87
CA ALA A 28 6.98 -32.42 -1.70
C ALA A 28 6.94 -31.00 -1.15
N SER A 29 6.61 -30.85 0.14
CA SER A 29 6.66 -29.54 0.81
C SER A 29 8.05 -28.95 0.61
N ALA A 30 8.13 -27.73 0.07
CA ALA A 30 9.39 -27.03 -0.06
C ALA A 30 9.98 -26.82 1.35
N GLN A 31 11.19 -27.31 1.59
CA GLN A 31 11.89 -27.20 2.87
C GLN A 31 12.96 -26.13 2.76
N GLU A 32 12.98 -25.21 3.71
CA GLU A 32 13.97 -24.13 3.80
C GLU A 32 14.69 -24.20 5.14
N GLN A 33 16.03 -24.17 5.15
CA GLN A 33 16.86 -24.16 6.36
C GLN A 33 17.36 -22.74 6.59
N ILE A 34 17.09 -22.16 7.76
CA ILE A 34 17.44 -20.79 8.08
C ILE A 34 18.24 -20.73 9.39
N GLN A 35 19.43 -20.13 9.31
CA GLN A 35 20.25 -19.88 10.50
C GLN A 35 20.16 -18.40 10.89
N ILE A 36 19.96 -18.13 12.16
CA ILE A 36 19.84 -16.77 12.72
C ILE A 36 20.78 -16.66 13.91
N ASP A 37 21.75 -15.76 13.81
CA ASP A 37 22.58 -15.36 14.97
C ASP A 37 22.00 -14.10 15.61
N ALA A 38 21.52 -14.22 16.83
CA ALA A 38 20.96 -13.10 17.59
C ALA A 38 21.99 -12.02 17.92
N THR A 39 23.29 -12.28 17.79
CA THR A 39 24.36 -11.28 18.00
C THR A 39 24.84 -10.61 16.72
N ALA A 40 24.33 -11.02 15.57
CA ALA A 40 24.70 -10.44 14.28
C ALA A 40 24.50 -8.92 14.24
N GLN A 41 25.31 -8.27 13.41
CA GLN A 41 25.19 -6.83 13.17
C GLN A 41 23.81 -6.49 12.62
N THR A 42 23.26 -5.38 13.08
CA THR A 42 21.94 -4.90 12.64
C THR A 42 22.04 -3.61 11.84
N THR A 43 21.08 -3.40 10.96
CA THR A 43 20.80 -2.13 10.28
C THR A 43 19.54 -1.49 10.85
N PRO A 44 19.38 -0.16 10.80
CA PRO A 44 18.11 0.49 11.11
C PRO A 44 16.98 -0.09 10.25
N PHE A 45 15.81 -0.28 10.84
CA PHE A 45 14.61 -0.76 10.17
C PHE A 45 13.44 0.15 10.55
N PRO A 46 13.38 1.36 10.00
CA PRO A 46 12.26 2.27 10.23
C PRO A 46 11.01 1.67 9.60
N HIS A 47 9.91 1.67 10.28
CA HIS A 47 8.67 1.05 9.82
C HIS A 47 8.01 1.88 8.68
N PHE A 48 8.76 2.11 7.59
CA PHE A 48 8.42 2.97 6.46
C PHE A 48 7.15 2.57 5.71
N TRP A 49 6.63 1.36 5.91
CA TRP A 49 5.44 0.82 5.23
C TRP A 49 4.11 1.13 5.94
N GLU A 50 4.15 1.64 7.17
CA GLU A 50 2.96 1.81 8.00
C GLU A 50 2.78 3.23 8.55
N GLN A 51 3.66 4.16 8.20
CA GLN A 51 3.61 5.54 8.69
C GLN A 51 2.68 6.41 7.83
N MET A 52 2.51 6.07 6.55
CA MET A 52 1.64 6.78 5.63
C MET A 52 0.69 5.82 4.91
N PHE A 53 -0.56 6.24 4.77
CA PHE A 53 -1.57 5.53 3.97
C PHE A 53 -2.28 6.49 3.04
N GLY A 54 -2.66 5.97 1.87
CA GLY A 54 -3.59 6.62 0.99
C GLY A 54 -5.05 6.48 1.46
N SER A 55 -5.90 7.31 0.93
CA SER A 55 -7.35 7.20 1.13
C SER A 55 -8.12 7.82 -0.05
N GLY A 56 -9.43 7.77 -0.01
CA GLY A 56 -10.29 8.45 -0.96
C GLY A 56 -10.18 9.98 -0.87
N ARG A 57 -11.11 10.69 -1.49
CA ARG A 57 -11.05 12.16 -1.57
C ARG A 57 -11.31 12.88 -0.24
N ALA A 58 -10.85 14.11 -0.15
CA ALA A 58 -10.83 14.95 1.07
C ALA A 58 -12.13 14.96 1.85
N ILE A 59 -13.28 15.17 1.19
CA ILE A 59 -14.59 15.31 1.84
C ILE A 59 -15.01 14.04 2.62
N LEU A 60 -14.49 12.87 2.25
CA LEU A 60 -14.79 11.60 2.94
C LEU A 60 -14.27 11.58 4.38
N THR A 61 -13.23 12.38 4.68
CA THR A 61 -12.66 12.50 6.03
C THR A 61 -13.65 13.04 7.07
N LEU A 62 -14.73 13.72 6.61
CA LEU A 62 -15.80 14.24 7.46
C LEU A 62 -16.76 13.14 7.94
N ARG A 63 -16.74 11.96 7.33
CA ARG A 63 -17.60 10.83 7.72
C ARG A 63 -17.07 10.14 8.96
N GLU A 64 -17.98 9.79 9.88
CA GLU A 64 -17.58 9.05 11.07
C GLU A 64 -17.00 7.67 10.73
N SER A 65 -17.56 6.97 9.72
CA SER A 65 -17.01 5.69 9.26
C SER A 65 -15.54 5.78 8.82
N TYR A 66 -15.15 6.87 8.15
CA TYR A 66 -13.74 7.13 7.80
C TYR A 66 -12.87 7.29 9.06
N ARG A 67 -13.35 8.08 10.03
CA ARG A 67 -12.63 8.34 11.27
C ARG A 67 -12.54 7.11 12.18
N GLU A 68 -13.56 6.27 12.18
CA GLU A 68 -13.54 4.97 12.86
C GLU A 68 -12.49 4.05 12.26
N ASP A 69 -12.43 3.94 10.94
CA ASP A 69 -11.42 3.13 10.25
C ASP A 69 -10.00 3.67 10.49
N LEU A 70 -9.82 5.00 10.44
CA LEU A 70 -8.55 5.65 10.75
C LEU A 70 -8.08 5.29 12.15
N ARG A 71 -8.95 5.41 13.17
CA ARG A 71 -8.63 5.05 14.57
C ARG A 71 -8.31 3.55 14.71
N ALA A 72 -9.02 2.70 13.98
CA ALA A 72 -8.80 1.26 14.02
C ALA A 72 -7.44 0.88 13.42
N VAL A 73 -7.08 1.44 12.26
CA VAL A 73 -5.77 1.19 11.63
C VAL A 73 -4.64 1.77 12.48
N LYS A 74 -4.82 2.96 13.04
CA LYS A 74 -3.82 3.57 13.94
C LYS A 74 -3.54 2.75 15.20
N LYS A 75 -4.47 1.91 15.66
CA LYS A 75 -4.26 1.03 16.82
C LYS A 75 -3.27 -0.11 16.54
N ILE A 76 -3.09 -0.47 15.29
CA ILE A 76 -2.29 -1.62 14.87
C ILE A 76 -1.09 -1.25 14.01
N THR A 77 -0.87 0.05 13.78
CA THR A 77 0.22 0.61 12.97
C THR A 77 0.72 1.92 13.57
N ASP A 78 1.89 2.38 13.11
CA ASP A 78 2.41 3.73 13.42
C ASP A 78 1.89 4.77 12.41
N PHE A 79 0.61 4.75 12.12
CA PHE A 79 -0.06 5.64 11.14
C PHE A 79 0.09 7.10 11.56
N ARG A 80 0.90 7.85 10.81
CA ARG A 80 1.25 9.26 11.07
C ARG A 80 0.69 10.22 10.04
N TYR A 81 0.67 9.81 8.76
CA TYR A 81 0.29 10.66 7.64
C TYR A 81 -0.77 10.00 6.77
N VAL A 82 -1.75 10.79 6.35
CA VAL A 82 -2.75 10.36 5.37
C VAL A 82 -2.68 11.24 4.12
N ARG A 83 -2.63 10.61 2.96
CA ARG A 83 -2.76 11.26 1.65
C ARG A 83 -4.14 10.99 1.08
N PHE A 84 -4.76 12.01 0.55
CA PHE A 84 -6.06 11.94 -0.13
C PHE A 84 -6.13 12.95 -1.26
N HIS A 85 -6.94 12.67 -2.26
CA HIS A 85 -7.20 13.55 -3.38
C HIS A 85 -8.12 14.71 -3.05
N ALA A 86 -8.05 15.77 -3.88
CA ALA A 86 -9.17 16.68 -4.08
C ALA A 86 -9.46 17.63 -2.91
N ILE A 87 -8.44 18.14 -2.23
CA ILE A 87 -8.65 19.18 -1.19
C ILE A 87 -9.17 20.50 -1.78
N LEU A 88 -8.87 20.79 -3.06
CA LEU A 88 -9.34 22.00 -3.74
C LEU A 88 -10.60 21.78 -4.59
N HIS A 89 -11.15 20.57 -4.60
CA HIS A 89 -12.36 20.24 -5.35
C HIS A 89 -13.57 21.07 -4.87
N ASP A 90 -14.48 21.37 -5.80
CA ASP A 90 -15.65 22.24 -5.52
C ASP A 90 -16.52 21.77 -4.36
N GLU A 91 -16.56 20.47 -4.03
CA GLU A 91 -17.31 19.96 -2.88
C GLU A 91 -16.71 20.37 -1.52
N VAL A 92 -15.40 20.69 -1.47
CA VAL A 92 -14.73 21.25 -0.29
C VAL A 92 -14.96 22.76 -0.22
N GLY A 93 -15.17 23.40 -1.37
CA GLY A 93 -15.61 24.79 -1.48
C GLY A 93 -14.55 25.82 -1.17
N VAL A 94 -13.26 25.49 -1.36
CA VAL A 94 -12.13 26.39 -1.07
C VAL A 94 -12.17 27.66 -1.91
N TYR A 95 -12.55 27.56 -3.18
CA TYR A 95 -12.53 28.67 -4.13
C TYR A 95 -13.91 28.91 -4.73
N ASN A 96 -14.28 30.16 -4.81
CA ASN A 96 -15.45 30.64 -5.53
C ASN A 96 -15.17 32.02 -6.12
N GLU A 97 -16.08 32.58 -6.89
CA GLU A 97 -16.06 33.95 -7.39
C GLU A 97 -17.35 34.68 -7.05
N ASP A 98 -17.25 35.95 -6.70
CA ASP A 98 -18.39 36.84 -6.49
C ASP A 98 -19.09 37.19 -7.81
N GLY A 99 -20.13 37.98 -7.74
CA GLY A 99 -20.89 38.43 -8.93
C GLY A 99 -20.11 39.35 -9.90
N ARG A 100 -18.91 39.75 -9.53
CA ARG A 100 -17.97 40.55 -10.36
C ARG A 100 -16.76 39.74 -10.86
N GLY A 101 -16.68 38.45 -10.48
CA GLY A 101 -15.56 37.57 -10.84
C GLY A 101 -14.35 37.68 -9.91
N ASN A 102 -14.49 38.36 -8.75
CA ASN A 102 -13.40 38.38 -7.78
C ASN A 102 -13.32 37.08 -6.99
N PRO A 103 -12.12 36.56 -6.66
CA PRO A 103 -11.95 35.35 -5.86
C PRO A 103 -12.57 35.49 -4.47
N VAL A 104 -13.23 34.42 -4.02
CA VAL A 104 -13.80 34.27 -2.69
C VAL A 104 -13.32 32.95 -2.11
N TYR A 105 -12.56 33.00 -1.01
CA TYR A 105 -12.00 31.85 -0.34
C TYR A 105 -12.85 31.43 0.87
N ASN A 106 -13.04 30.12 1.05
CA ASN A 106 -13.74 29.55 2.20
C ASN A 106 -13.05 28.28 2.67
N PHE A 107 -12.48 28.30 3.85
CA PHE A 107 -11.71 27.19 4.41
C PHE A 107 -12.49 26.37 5.46
N ALA A 108 -13.80 26.59 5.61
CA ALA A 108 -14.59 25.95 6.66
C ALA A 108 -14.53 24.41 6.62
N TYR A 109 -14.53 23.79 5.44
CA TYR A 109 -14.37 22.33 5.32
C TYR A 109 -12.91 21.90 5.40
N VAL A 110 -11.96 22.69 4.91
CA VAL A 110 -10.50 22.44 5.10
C VAL A 110 -10.20 22.33 6.60
N ASP A 111 -10.72 23.27 7.38
CA ASP A 111 -10.55 23.26 8.84
C ASP A 111 -11.13 21.99 9.47
N GLN A 112 -12.35 21.62 9.15
CA GLN A 112 -12.98 20.41 9.69
C GLN A 112 -12.26 19.12 9.29
N ILE A 113 -11.71 19.08 8.08
CA ILE A 113 -10.91 17.97 7.56
C ILE A 113 -9.62 17.82 8.37
N TYR A 114 -8.82 18.87 8.44
CA TYR A 114 -7.52 18.80 9.10
C TYR A 114 -7.61 18.78 10.62
N ASP A 115 -8.53 19.52 11.24
CA ASP A 115 -8.85 19.41 12.66
C ASP A 115 -9.22 17.95 13.02
N GLY A 116 -10.03 17.31 12.17
CA GLY A 116 -10.44 15.92 12.34
C GLY A 116 -9.29 14.93 12.29
N LEU A 117 -8.32 15.13 11.39
CA LEU A 117 -7.12 14.33 11.28
C LEU A 117 -6.19 14.52 12.49
N LEU A 118 -5.87 15.78 12.81
CA LEU A 118 -4.98 16.12 13.91
C LEU A 118 -5.55 15.65 15.27
N LYS A 119 -6.87 15.79 15.47
CA LYS A 119 -7.54 15.24 16.66
C LYS A 119 -7.37 13.73 16.82
N ASN A 120 -7.24 13.00 15.72
CA ASN A 120 -6.98 11.58 15.71
C ASN A 120 -5.46 11.24 15.67
N GLY A 121 -4.57 12.26 15.80
CA GLY A 121 -3.12 12.10 15.82
C GLY A 121 -2.53 11.65 14.49
N VAL A 122 -3.16 12.04 13.38
CA VAL A 122 -2.68 11.81 12.00
C VAL A 122 -2.54 13.16 11.31
N ARG A 123 -1.43 13.38 10.60
CA ARG A 123 -1.16 14.58 9.82
C ARG A 123 -1.53 14.40 8.36
N PRO A 124 -1.87 15.48 7.65
CA PRO A 124 -2.04 15.39 6.21
C PRO A 124 -0.68 15.29 5.51
N PHE A 125 -0.61 14.43 4.48
CA PHE A 125 0.28 14.56 3.35
C PHE A 125 -0.54 15.25 2.27
N VAL A 126 -0.36 16.56 2.12
CA VAL A 126 -1.28 17.43 1.37
C VAL A 126 -1.03 17.27 -0.12
N GLU A 127 -1.96 16.66 -0.83
CA GLU A 127 -2.01 16.67 -2.29
C GLU A 127 -2.77 17.92 -2.75
N ILE A 128 -2.09 18.87 -3.37
CA ILE A 128 -2.69 20.11 -3.86
C ILE A 128 -3.43 19.82 -5.18
N SER A 129 -4.68 19.39 -5.09
CA SER A 129 -5.54 18.99 -6.21
C SER A 129 -7.04 19.10 -5.79
N PHE A 130 -7.99 19.03 -6.68
CA PHE A 130 -7.97 19.23 -8.13
C PHE A 130 -8.39 20.66 -8.45
N MET A 131 -8.45 21.02 -9.75
CA MET A 131 -8.75 22.40 -10.15
C MET A 131 -10.18 22.79 -9.76
N PRO A 132 -10.39 23.90 -9.01
CA PRO A 132 -11.74 24.43 -8.83
C PRO A 132 -12.37 24.82 -10.17
N LYS A 133 -13.61 24.43 -10.39
CA LYS A 133 -14.27 24.60 -11.70
C LYS A 133 -14.23 26.06 -12.20
N LYS A 134 -14.41 27.03 -11.31
CA LYS A 134 -14.38 28.45 -11.66
C LYS A 134 -12.98 28.97 -11.99
N LEU A 135 -11.92 28.34 -11.50
CA LEU A 135 -10.54 28.67 -11.84
C LEU A 135 -10.03 27.89 -13.06
N ALA A 136 -10.72 26.84 -13.50
CA ALA A 136 -10.32 26.00 -14.60
C ALA A 136 -10.34 26.74 -15.95
N PHE A 137 -9.30 26.51 -16.79
CA PHE A 137 -9.29 26.97 -18.18
C PHE A 137 -10.45 26.33 -18.98
N ASN A 138 -10.66 25.04 -18.77
CA ASN A 138 -11.81 24.31 -19.29
C ASN A 138 -12.64 23.73 -18.15
N PRO A 139 -13.78 24.36 -17.79
CA PRO A 139 -14.63 23.90 -16.70
C PRO A 139 -15.32 22.55 -16.95
N ASP A 140 -15.31 22.06 -18.17
CA ASP A 140 -15.91 20.79 -18.57
C ASP A 140 -14.87 19.66 -18.74
N ALA A 141 -13.59 19.92 -18.47
CA ALA A 141 -12.53 18.91 -18.44
C ALA A 141 -12.61 18.07 -17.16
N LEU A 142 -13.58 17.16 -17.11
CA LEU A 142 -13.89 16.35 -15.92
C LEU A 142 -13.29 14.95 -16.06
N HIS A 143 -12.65 14.46 -15.00
CA HIS A 143 -12.17 13.10 -14.92
C HIS A 143 -13.32 12.08 -14.90
N ALA A 144 -13.00 10.84 -15.23
CA ALA A 144 -13.98 9.75 -15.30
C ALA A 144 -14.53 9.29 -13.94
N PHE A 145 -13.85 9.60 -12.84
CA PHE A 145 -14.30 9.23 -11.49
C PHE A 145 -15.71 9.73 -11.19
N TRP A 146 -16.39 9.04 -10.30
CA TRP A 146 -17.77 9.34 -9.93
C TRP A 146 -17.99 10.80 -9.49
N TYR A 147 -17.03 11.38 -8.75
CA TYR A 147 -17.12 12.75 -8.24
C TYR A 147 -16.66 13.84 -9.23
N LYS A 148 -16.28 13.44 -10.48
CA LYS A 148 -16.10 14.34 -11.63
C LYS A 148 -15.21 15.55 -11.35
N GLN A 149 -14.05 15.34 -10.70
CA GLN A 149 -13.07 16.40 -10.50
C GLN A 149 -12.60 17.01 -11.81
N ASN A 150 -12.33 18.31 -11.79
CA ASN A 150 -11.79 19.01 -12.95
C ASN A 150 -10.28 18.84 -13.03
N VAL A 151 -9.79 18.45 -14.19
CA VAL A 151 -8.36 18.16 -14.46
C VAL A 151 -7.72 19.17 -15.41
N SER A 152 -8.39 20.28 -15.69
CA SER A 152 -7.88 21.36 -16.54
C SER A 152 -6.72 22.10 -15.85
N PRO A 153 -5.79 22.70 -16.61
CA PRO A 153 -4.97 23.79 -16.09
C PRO A 153 -5.83 24.95 -15.58
N PRO A 154 -5.27 25.84 -14.75
CA PRO A 154 -5.96 27.07 -14.38
C PRO A 154 -6.13 28.00 -15.59
N LYS A 155 -7.13 28.86 -15.57
CA LYS A 155 -7.33 29.89 -16.62
C LYS A 155 -6.23 30.95 -16.62
N SER A 156 -5.52 31.14 -15.48
CA SER A 156 -4.29 31.93 -15.37
C SER A 156 -3.43 31.41 -14.21
N MET A 157 -2.11 31.46 -14.35
CA MET A 157 -1.21 31.13 -13.25
C MET A 157 -1.28 32.10 -12.10
N GLU A 158 -1.57 33.39 -12.36
CA GLU A 158 -1.81 34.37 -11.31
C GLU A 158 -2.96 33.97 -10.38
N GLY A 159 -4.10 33.49 -10.94
CA GLY A 159 -5.22 32.99 -10.14
C GLY A 159 -4.90 31.72 -9.37
N TRP A 160 -4.03 30.86 -9.93
CA TRP A 160 -3.53 29.68 -9.21
C TRP A 160 -2.60 30.06 -8.06
N ASP A 161 -1.65 30.96 -8.29
CA ASP A 161 -0.74 31.48 -7.28
C ASP A 161 -1.50 32.11 -6.11
N ASP A 162 -2.54 32.89 -6.43
CA ASP A 162 -3.40 33.50 -5.43
C ASP A 162 -4.15 32.45 -4.58
N LEU A 163 -4.72 31.42 -5.22
CA LEU A 163 -5.39 30.32 -4.53
C LEU A 163 -4.41 29.56 -3.62
N VAL A 164 -3.26 29.14 -4.14
CA VAL A 164 -2.27 28.37 -3.38
C VAL A 164 -1.74 29.19 -2.20
N THR A 165 -1.42 30.46 -2.44
CA THR A 165 -0.93 31.36 -1.39
C THR A 165 -1.96 31.50 -0.26
N HIS A 166 -3.23 31.77 -0.59
CA HIS A 166 -4.28 31.92 0.43
C HIS A 166 -4.55 30.61 1.18
N PHE A 167 -4.56 29.48 0.48
CA PHE A 167 -4.75 28.17 1.10
C PHE A 167 -3.63 27.85 2.09
N VAL A 168 -2.37 27.98 1.66
CA VAL A 168 -1.20 27.66 2.48
C VAL A 168 -1.03 28.64 3.64
N GLN A 169 -1.26 29.95 3.40
CA GLN A 169 -1.23 30.97 4.45
C GLN A 169 -2.27 30.70 5.51
N HIS A 170 -3.50 30.33 5.11
CA HIS A 170 -4.56 29.95 6.05
C HIS A 170 -4.15 28.78 6.95
N LEU A 171 -3.47 27.75 6.39
CA LEU A 171 -2.98 26.64 7.18
C LEU A 171 -1.93 27.08 8.20
N VAL A 172 -1.00 27.93 7.79
CA VAL A 172 0.05 28.47 8.68
C VAL A 172 -0.57 29.35 9.77
N ASP A 173 -1.53 30.21 9.42
CA ASP A 173 -2.22 31.09 10.39
C ASP A 173 -3.04 30.31 11.42
N ARG A 174 -3.67 29.20 10.99
CA ARG A 174 -4.52 28.38 11.84
C ARG A 174 -3.75 27.43 12.74
N TYR A 175 -2.77 26.71 12.20
CA TYR A 175 -2.09 25.63 12.90
C TYR A 175 -0.69 26.01 13.42
N GLY A 176 -0.18 27.16 12.99
CA GLY A 176 1.19 27.59 13.28
C GLY A 176 2.23 26.90 12.41
N ILE A 177 3.33 27.63 12.12
CA ILE A 177 4.39 27.13 11.24
C ILE A 177 5.05 25.86 11.81
N ASP A 178 5.21 25.75 13.11
CA ASP A 178 5.86 24.58 13.76
C ASP A 178 5.10 23.28 13.47
N GLU A 179 3.78 23.31 13.39
CA GLU A 179 2.97 22.16 13.00
C GLU A 179 3.00 21.96 11.48
N VAL A 180 2.73 23.02 10.69
CA VAL A 180 2.59 22.89 9.22
C VAL A 180 3.93 22.55 8.54
N ALA A 181 5.07 22.95 9.10
CA ALA A 181 6.38 22.53 8.61
C ALA A 181 6.66 21.03 8.81
N THR A 182 5.84 20.33 9.61
CA THR A 182 5.91 18.86 9.69
C THR A 182 5.11 18.15 8.61
N TRP A 183 4.26 18.88 7.87
CA TRP A 183 3.46 18.33 6.78
C TRP A 183 4.28 18.30 5.49
N TYR A 184 3.75 17.58 4.48
CA TYR A 184 4.29 17.53 3.12
C TYR A 184 3.26 18.09 2.17
N PHE A 185 3.72 18.80 1.14
CA PHE A 185 2.87 19.36 0.10
C PHE A 185 3.29 18.77 -1.24
N GLU A 186 2.47 17.90 -1.77
CA GLU A 186 2.63 17.27 -3.06
C GLU A 186 1.82 18.01 -4.11
N VAL A 187 2.42 18.30 -5.24
CA VAL A 187 1.74 19.07 -6.29
C VAL A 187 1.04 18.14 -7.24
N TRP A 188 -0.31 18.15 -7.17
CA TRP A 188 -1.20 17.39 -8.05
C TRP A 188 -1.18 15.88 -7.81
N ASN A 189 -1.90 15.14 -8.72
CA ASN A 189 -1.97 13.68 -8.78
C ASN A 189 -1.83 13.19 -10.21
N GLU A 190 -0.91 12.29 -10.48
CA GLU A 190 -0.70 11.55 -11.74
C GLU A 190 -0.82 12.40 -13.02
N PRO A 191 -0.07 13.52 -13.11
CA PRO A 191 -0.22 14.45 -14.23
C PRO A 191 0.25 13.88 -15.59
N ASN A 192 0.88 12.72 -15.58
CA ASN A 192 1.33 12.03 -16.80
C ASN A 192 0.23 11.24 -17.51
N ILE A 193 -0.91 11.03 -16.85
CA ILE A 193 -2.09 10.37 -17.41
C ILE A 193 -3.29 11.32 -17.48
N ASP A 194 -4.52 10.82 -17.45
CA ASP A 194 -5.76 11.60 -17.68
C ASP A 194 -6.21 12.44 -16.46
N PHE A 195 -5.42 12.46 -15.39
CA PHE A 195 -5.62 13.40 -14.29
C PHE A 195 -5.10 14.83 -14.58
N TRP A 196 -4.49 15.07 -15.76
CA TRP A 196 -4.04 16.38 -16.18
C TRP A 196 -4.36 16.64 -17.65
N GLY A 197 -5.10 17.71 -17.92
CA GLY A 197 -5.55 18.12 -19.24
C GLY A 197 -4.66 19.19 -19.93
N GLY A 198 -3.55 19.60 -19.32
CA GLY A 198 -2.64 20.58 -19.92
C GLY A 198 -1.92 20.05 -21.16
N VAL A 199 -1.61 20.92 -22.12
CA VAL A 199 -0.95 20.56 -23.39
C VAL A 199 0.18 21.53 -23.70
N PRO A 200 1.41 21.07 -23.95
CA PRO A 200 1.91 19.69 -23.79
C PRO A 200 1.87 19.27 -22.32
N ARG A 201 1.48 18.02 -22.03
CA ARG A 201 1.14 17.57 -20.68
C ARG A 201 2.26 17.77 -19.67
N GLN A 202 3.46 17.26 -19.93
CA GLN A 202 4.59 17.34 -19.03
C GLN A 202 5.02 18.81 -18.78
N ARG A 203 5.14 19.60 -19.84
CA ARG A 203 5.59 21.00 -19.74
C ARG A 203 4.61 21.86 -18.94
N SER A 204 3.31 21.73 -19.22
CA SER A 204 2.28 22.51 -18.51
C SER A 204 2.14 22.10 -17.04
N TYR A 205 2.39 20.83 -16.72
CA TYR A 205 2.45 20.39 -15.33
C TYR A 205 3.70 20.93 -14.63
N PHE A 206 4.87 20.91 -15.26
CA PHE A 206 6.08 21.48 -14.67
C PHE A 206 5.91 22.98 -14.41
N GLU A 207 5.22 23.70 -15.27
CA GLU A 207 4.86 25.11 -15.03
C GLU A 207 3.97 25.27 -13.79
N LEU A 208 2.93 24.42 -13.62
CA LEU A 208 2.09 24.40 -12.41
C LEU A 208 2.92 24.10 -11.15
N TYR A 209 3.82 23.12 -11.24
CA TYR A 209 4.71 22.78 -10.14
C TYR A 209 5.62 23.95 -9.75
N ASP A 210 6.24 24.59 -10.72
CA ASP A 210 7.16 25.72 -10.52
C ASP A 210 6.49 26.86 -9.74
N HIS A 211 5.28 27.23 -10.14
CA HIS A 211 4.46 28.24 -9.48
C HIS A 211 4.12 27.81 -8.05
N THR A 212 3.52 26.63 -7.90
CA THR A 212 3.12 26.10 -6.60
C THR A 212 4.28 26.03 -5.61
N ALA A 213 5.45 25.52 -6.04
CA ALA A 213 6.62 25.37 -5.19
C ALA A 213 7.18 26.72 -4.72
N ARG A 214 7.23 27.70 -5.62
CA ARG A 214 7.66 29.07 -5.27
C ARG A 214 6.68 29.76 -4.33
N ASP A 215 5.38 29.54 -4.50
CA ASP A 215 4.36 30.12 -3.63
C ASP A 215 4.43 29.58 -2.21
N LEU A 216 4.57 28.24 -2.06
CA LEU A 216 4.79 27.66 -0.74
C LEU A 216 6.01 28.27 -0.04
N LYS A 217 7.14 28.37 -0.75
CA LYS A 217 8.37 28.93 -0.18
C LYS A 217 8.27 30.44 0.09
N ARG A 218 7.42 31.16 -0.66
CA ARG A 218 7.12 32.58 -0.40
C ARG A 218 6.30 32.77 0.86
N VAL A 219 5.33 31.87 1.12
CA VAL A 219 4.57 31.87 2.38
C VAL A 219 5.49 31.54 3.55
N ASN A 220 6.25 30.45 3.48
CA ASN A 220 7.26 30.15 4.48
C ASN A 220 8.32 29.16 3.95
N PRO A 221 9.62 29.45 4.07
CA PRO A 221 10.69 28.60 3.55
C PRO A 221 10.80 27.22 4.24
N LEU A 222 10.20 27.03 5.41
CA LEU A 222 10.17 25.75 6.13
C LEU A 222 9.16 24.75 5.56
N LEU A 223 8.22 25.18 4.74
CA LEU A 223 7.23 24.32 4.12
C LEU A 223 7.91 23.37 3.12
N ARG A 224 7.53 22.07 3.16
CA ARG A 224 8.14 21.03 2.34
C ARG A 224 7.28 20.74 1.12
N VAL A 225 7.83 20.97 -0.08
CA VAL A 225 7.14 20.75 -1.36
C VAL A 225 7.85 19.70 -2.20
N GLY A 226 7.10 18.87 -2.90
CA GLY A 226 7.64 17.84 -3.79
C GLY A 226 6.67 17.33 -4.85
N GLY A 227 7.17 16.43 -5.64
CA GLY A 227 6.51 15.80 -6.78
C GLY A 227 7.48 14.84 -7.50
N PRO A 228 7.19 14.46 -8.76
CA PRO A 228 6.10 14.90 -9.64
C PRO A 228 4.77 14.14 -9.45
N ALA A 229 4.63 13.24 -8.48
CA ALA A 229 3.43 12.47 -8.18
C ALA A 229 2.85 11.70 -9.40
N THR A 230 3.74 11.18 -10.24
CA THR A 230 3.38 10.55 -11.51
C THR A 230 3.05 9.07 -11.37
N ALA A 231 2.10 8.58 -12.16
CA ALA A 231 1.85 7.14 -12.34
C ALA A 231 3.05 6.44 -12.95
N ALA A 232 3.23 5.16 -12.61
CA ALA A 232 4.24 4.25 -13.14
C ALA A 232 5.69 4.79 -13.07
N ALA A 233 6.02 5.54 -12.00
CA ALA A 233 7.35 6.09 -11.78
C ALA A 233 7.90 6.88 -12.98
N SER A 234 7.01 7.60 -13.68
CA SER A 234 7.33 8.36 -14.90
C SER A 234 7.88 9.75 -14.56
N TRP A 235 8.56 10.38 -15.50
CA TRP A 235 9.03 11.76 -15.51
C TRP A 235 10.00 12.17 -14.38
N VAL A 236 10.40 11.29 -13.47
CA VAL A 236 11.21 11.67 -12.31
C VAL A 236 12.55 12.27 -12.73
N ASP A 237 13.24 11.64 -13.69
CA ASP A 237 14.53 12.16 -14.19
C ASP A 237 14.38 13.53 -14.87
N ASP A 238 13.33 13.70 -15.71
CA ASP A 238 13.02 14.98 -16.37
C ASP A 238 12.64 16.06 -15.36
N PHE A 239 11.87 15.71 -14.36
CA PHE A 239 11.47 16.60 -13.27
C PHE A 239 12.67 17.11 -12.47
N LEU A 240 13.58 16.22 -12.09
CA LEU A 240 14.80 16.58 -11.36
C LEU A 240 15.74 17.48 -12.21
N LYS A 241 15.86 17.21 -13.51
CA LYS A 241 16.63 18.06 -14.44
C LYS A 241 15.97 19.42 -14.60
N HIS A 242 14.64 19.46 -14.79
CA HIS A 242 13.88 20.71 -14.95
C HIS A 242 14.00 21.61 -13.72
N THR A 243 13.74 21.05 -12.53
CA THR A 243 13.75 21.83 -11.29
C THR A 243 15.14 22.34 -10.94
N ALA A 244 16.19 21.54 -11.17
CA ALA A 244 17.57 21.97 -10.98
C ALA A 244 17.96 23.10 -11.96
N ALA A 245 17.63 22.96 -13.25
CA ALA A 245 17.96 23.95 -14.26
C ALA A 245 17.26 25.30 -14.05
N ASN A 246 16.03 25.29 -13.52
CA ASN A 246 15.20 26.47 -13.28
C ASN A 246 15.20 26.95 -11.83
N GLN A 247 16.05 26.35 -10.97
CA GLN A 247 16.16 26.68 -9.54
C GLN A 247 14.80 26.67 -8.83
N VAL A 248 13.99 25.63 -9.12
CA VAL A 248 12.69 25.43 -8.50
C VAL A 248 12.85 24.64 -7.21
N PRO A 249 12.22 25.03 -6.11
CA PRO A 249 12.30 24.30 -4.84
C PRO A 249 11.76 22.88 -4.95
N VAL A 250 12.53 21.90 -4.42
CA VAL A 250 12.15 20.51 -4.24
C VAL A 250 12.71 20.04 -2.90
N ASP A 251 11.85 19.58 -2.00
CA ASP A 251 12.26 19.05 -0.70
C ASP A 251 12.19 17.52 -0.66
N PHE A 252 11.43 16.91 -1.55
CA PHE A 252 11.30 15.46 -1.69
C PHE A 252 10.85 15.07 -3.10
N VAL A 253 11.13 13.83 -3.47
CA VAL A 253 10.56 13.20 -4.68
C VAL A 253 9.38 12.36 -4.25
N SER A 254 8.26 12.46 -4.97
CA SER A 254 7.13 11.54 -4.83
C SER A 254 6.69 10.97 -6.18
N THR A 255 6.25 9.74 -6.19
CA THR A 255 5.73 9.06 -7.37
C THR A 255 4.93 7.82 -6.98
N HIS A 256 4.23 7.25 -7.95
CA HIS A 256 3.39 6.04 -7.80
C HIS A 256 3.95 4.89 -8.64
N GLY A 257 3.63 3.69 -8.24
CA GLY A 257 3.85 2.50 -9.04
C GLY A 257 3.18 1.31 -8.39
N TYR A 258 2.32 0.70 -9.16
CA TYR A 258 1.57 -0.48 -8.74
C TYR A 258 2.20 -1.75 -9.31
N ALA A 259 2.00 -2.85 -8.62
CA ALA A 259 2.46 -4.15 -9.12
C ALA A 259 1.76 -4.58 -10.42
N ASP A 260 0.55 -4.05 -10.65
CA ASP A 260 -0.27 -4.29 -11.84
C ASP A 260 0.12 -3.39 -13.03
N ASP A 261 0.94 -2.35 -12.82
CA ASP A 261 1.46 -1.53 -13.90
C ASP A 261 2.28 -2.37 -14.88
N THR A 262 2.24 -2.00 -16.16
CA THR A 262 3.00 -2.75 -17.16
C THR A 262 4.52 -2.55 -16.98
N VAL A 263 5.30 -3.55 -17.32
CA VAL A 263 6.76 -3.44 -17.27
C VAL A 263 7.26 -2.35 -18.22
N LEU A 264 6.57 -2.17 -19.35
CA LEU A 264 6.87 -1.11 -20.31
C LEU A 264 6.68 0.28 -19.70
N ASP A 265 5.58 0.52 -18.97
CA ASP A 265 5.31 1.80 -18.33
C ASP A 265 6.29 2.09 -17.19
N LEU A 266 6.57 1.07 -16.34
CA LEU A 266 7.49 1.21 -15.21
C LEU A 266 8.96 1.35 -15.62
N PHE A 267 9.42 0.61 -16.65
CA PHE A 267 10.84 0.44 -16.91
C PHE A 267 11.27 0.77 -18.35
N GLY A 268 10.33 0.94 -19.27
CA GLY A 268 10.61 1.19 -20.70
C GLY A 268 11.21 -0.04 -21.41
N THR A 269 10.95 -1.25 -20.93
CA THR A 269 11.45 -2.52 -21.47
C THR A 269 10.34 -3.56 -21.52
N ASP A 270 10.57 -4.65 -22.26
CA ASP A 270 9.71 -5.84 -22.34
C ASP A 270 10.25 -7.03 -21.52
N GLU A 271 11.24 -6.79 -20.64
CA GLU A 271 11.78 -7.81 -19.73
C GLU A 271 10.67 -8.45 -18.88
N ASN A 272 10.77 -9.77 -18.66
CA ASN A 272 9.84 -10.47 -17.79
C ASN A 272 10.16 -10.21 -16.31
N ILE A 273 9.54 -9.20 -15.71
CA ILE A 273 9.67 -8.87 -14.29
C ILE A 273 8.45 -9.39 -13.52
N PRO A 274 8.62 -10.30 -12.54
CA PRO A 274 7.53 -10.78 -11.71
C PRO A 274 6.77 -9.64 -11.01
N MET A 275 5.44 -9.73 -10.95
CA MET A 275 4.60 -8.68 -10.36
C MET A 275 5.03 -8.32 -8.94
N ASN A 276 5.36 -9.32 -8.10
CA ASN A 276 5.78 -9.14 -6.72
C ASN A 276 7.18 -8.53 -6.53
N GLU A 277 7.88 -8.21 -7.63
CA GLU A 277 9.16 -7.49 -7.62
C GLU A 277 9.04 -6.07 -8.19
N ARG A 278 7.98 -5.77 -8.98
CA ARG A 278 7.89 -4.54 -9.78
C ARG A 278 7.94 -3.27 -8.95
N VAL A 279 7.18 -3.18 -7.84
CA VAL A 279 7.16 -1.99 -7.00
C VAL A 279 8.57 -1.65 -6.50
N CYS A 280 9.27 -2.60 -5.90
CA CYS A 280 10.59 -2.32 -5.32
C CYS A 280 11.69 -2.14 -6.37
N ARG A 281 11.58 -2.77 -7.55
CA ARG A 281 12.49 -2.46 -8.67
C ARG A 281 12.23 -1.06 -9.24
N ALA A 282 10.97 -0.59 -9.25
CA ALA A 282 10.65 0.78 -9.62
C ALA A 282 11.17 1.79 -8.58
N VAL A 283 11.04 1.48 -7.29
CA VAL A 283 11.67 2.25 -6.20
C VAL A 283 13.19 2.34 -6.39
N GLU A 284 13.87 1.23 -6.69
CA GLU A 284 15.32 1.21 -6.98
C GLU A 284 15.67 2.11 -8.17
N LYS A 285 14.92 1.99 -9.28
CA LYS A 285 15.11 2.85 -10.46
C LYS A 285 15.04 4.34 -10.10
N VAL A 286 14.00 4.73 -9.35
CA VAL A 286 13.81 6.14 -8.96
C VAL A 286 14.88 6.59 -7.97
N ARG A 287 15.25 5.76 -7.00
CA ARG A 287 16.37 6.07 -6.09
C ARG A 287 17.67 6.29 -6.85
N GLU A 288 17.93 5.48 -7.87
CA GLU A 288 19.11 5.66 -8.73
C GLU A 288 19.06 6.99 -9.54
N GLN A 289 17.88 7.36 -10.05
CA GLN A 289 17.67 8.64 -10.71
C GLN A 289 17.95 9.82 -9.77
N ILE A 290 17.47 9.77 -8.53
CA ILE A 290 17.75 10.78 -7.49
C ILE A 290 19.26 10.84 -7.22
N HIS A 291 19.93 9.74 -6.99
CA HIS A 291 21.37 9.70 -6.72
C HIS A 291 22.23 10.26 -7.86
N LYS A 292 21.80 10.11 -9.10
CA LYS A 292 22.47 10.64 -10.29
C LYS A 292 22.12 12.11 -10.59
N SER A 293 21.14 12.67 -9.93
CA SER A 293 20.67 14.03 -10.14
C SER A 293 21.58 15.09 -9.49
N ALA A 294 21.30 16.36 -9.74
CA ALA A 294 21.93 17.48 -9.04
C ALA A 294 21.52 17.54 -7.53
N MET A 295 20.54 16.74 -7.10
CA MET A 295 19.98 16.74 -5.74
C MET A 295 19.98 15.32 -5.14
N PRO A 296 21.14 14.65 -4.98
CA PRO A 296 21.24 13.23 -4.64
C PRO A 296 20.73 12.88 -3.22
N GLN A 297 20.47 13.89 -2.38
CA GLN A 297 20.05 13.72 -0.99
C GLN A 297 18.52 13.79 -0.80
N LEU A 298 17.75 14.02 -1.88
CA LEU A 298 16.30 14.13 -1.75
C LEU A 298 15.70 12.82 -1.23
N PRO A 299 14.83 12.89 -0.21
CA PRO A 299 14.05 11.74 0.23
C PRO A 299 13.06 11.31 -0.86
N LEU A 300 12.76 10.01 -0.90
CA LEU A 300 11.78 9.43 -1.80
C LEU A 300 10.56 8.97 -1.01
N TYR A 301 9.42 9.51 -1.35
CA TYR A 301 8.11 9.09 -0.84
C TYR A 301 7.34 8.38 -1.95
N TRP A 302 7.03 7.10 -1.75
CA TRP A 302 6.21 6.33 -2.69
C TRP A 302 4.75 6.48 -2.28
N THR A 303 4.08 7.47 -2.85
CA THR A 303 2.81 7.99 -2.32
C THR A 303 1.58 7.17 -2.67
N GLU A 304 1.70 6.23 -3.61
CA GLU A 304 0.69 5.19 -3.86
C GLU A 304 1.31 3.87 -4.31
N TRP A 305 0.86 2.78 -3.72
CA TRP A 305 1.11 1.41 -4.16
C TRP A 305 0.07 0.45 -3.62
N ASN A 306 -0.05 -0.72 -4.23
CA ASN A 306 -0.80 -1.84 -3.68
C ASN A 306 -0.13 -3.18 -4.09
N VAL A 307 -0.59 -4.27 -3.47
CA VAL A 307 -0.11 -5.60 -3.79
C VAL A 307 -0.54 -6.04 -5.19
N PRO A 308 0.23 -6.94 -5.85
CA PRO A 308 -0.15 -7.47 -7.16
C PRO A 308 -1.41 -8.34 -7.10
N GLY A 309 -2.00 -8.59 -8.25
CA GLY A 309 -3.07 -9.55 -8.44
C GLY A 309 -4.43 -8.95 -8.77
N MET A 310 -5.38 -9.83 -9.09
CA MET A 310 -6.75 -9.45 -9.40
C MET A 310 -7.43 -8.78 -8.20
N LYS A 311 -8.47 -7.98 -8.46
CA LYS A 311 -9.21 -7.25 -7.41
C LYS A 311 -9.58 -8.14 -6.23
N GLU A 312 -10.06 -9.34 -6.50
CA GLU A 312 -10.50 -10.30 -5.49
C GLU A 312 -9.38 -10.69 -4.51
N ALA A 313 -8.13 -10.70 -4.93
CA ALA A 313 -6.98 -11.00 -4.09
C ALA A 313 -6.80 -9.99 -2.95
N ARG A 314 -7.23 -8.74 -3.14
CA ARG A 314 -7.10 -7.65 -2.14
C ARG A 314 -7.90 -7.87 -0.87
N ASP A 315 -8.92 -8.73 -0.92
CA ASP A 315 -9.74 -9.07 0.25
C ASP A 315 -9.25 -10.34 0.97
N THR A 316 -8.25 -11.04 0.43
CA THR A 316 -7.81 -12.37 0.89
C THR A 316 -6.57 -12.32 1.78
N ILE A 317 -6.21 -13.47 2.34
CA ILE A 317 -4.98 -13.66 3.13
C ILE A 317 -3.70 -13.43 2.31
N TYR A 318 -3.76 -13.40 0.99
CA TYR A 318 -2.63 -13.13 0.10
C TYR A 318 -1.93 -11.79 0.41
N VAL A 319 -2.70 -10.77 0.82
CA VAL A 319 -2.16 -9.42 1.03
C VAL A 319 -1.07 -9.37 2.10
N GLY A 320 -1.19 -10.14 3.18
CA GLY A 320 -0.21 -10.15 4.26
C GLY A 320 1.20 -10.54 3.79
N PRO A 321 1.40 -11.72 3.19
CA PRO A 321 2.67 -12.15 2.60
C PRO A 321 3.19 -11.23 1.49
N ALA A 322 2.30 -10.70 0.65
CA ALA A 322 2.68 -9.79 -0.43
C ALA A 322 3.25 -8.47 0.11
N VAL A 323 2.61 -7.88 1.14
CA VAL A 323 3.13 -6.71 1.87
C VAL A 323 4.47 -7.03 2.52
N ALA A 324 4.59 -8.16 3.26
CA ALA A 324 5.84 -8.55 3.90
C ALA A 324 6.99 -8.70 2.90
N ASN A 325 6.73 -9.29 1.73
CA ASN A 325 7.68 -9.42 0.65
C ASN A 325 8.13 -8.05 0.09
N THR A 326 7.19 -7.13 -0.14
CA THR A 326 7.48 -5.77 -0.61
C THR A 326 8.30 -5.00 0.44
N VAL A 327 7.90 -5.04 1.71
CA VAL A 327 8.65 -4.43 2.82
C VAL A 327 10.10 -4.95 2.84
N ARG A 328 10.29 -6.27 2.73
CA ARG A 328 11.64 -6.86 2.70
C ARG A 328 12.48 -6.34 1.53
N GLN A 329 11.89 -6.19 0.36
CA GLN A 329 12.59 -5.78 -0.86
C GLN A 329 12.88 -4.28 -0.92
N CYS A 330 11.99 -3.43 -0.42
CA CYS A 330 12.10 -1.98 -0.45
C CYS A 330 12.92 -1.40 0.72
N ASP A 331 13.28 -2.21 1.73
CA ASP A 331 14.03 -1.75 2.91
C ASP A 331 15.33 -1.03 2.55
N GLY A 332 15.51 0.16 3.13
CA GLY A 332 16.66 1.04 2.88
C GLY A 332 16.65 1.79 1.53
N LYS A 333 15.55 1.71 0.75
CA LYS A 333 15.46 2.30 -0.59
C LYS A 333 14.44 3.44 -0.70
N VAL A 334 13.55 3.56 0.26
CA VAL A 334 12.46 4.53 0.30
C VAL A 334 12.24 4.98 1.73
N GLU A 335 11.89 6.25 1.93
CA GLU A 335 11.60 6.80 3.26
C GLU A 335 10.18 6.47 3.72
N GLU A 336 9.20 6.47 2.81
CA GLU A 336 7.81 6.14 3.07
C GLU A 336 7.20 5.37 1.88
N LEU A 337 6.41 4.35 2.19
CA LEU A 337 5.73 3.51 1.21
C LEU A 337 4.23 3.47 1.53
N SER A 338 3.47 4.40 0.95
CA SER A 338 2.06 4.64 1.26
C SER A 338 1.14 3.61 0.59
N PHE A 339 0.58 2.72 1.39
CA PHE A 339 -0.39 1.73 0.88
C PHE A 339 -1.70 2.40 0.48
N TRP A 340 -2.17 2.14 -0.73
CA TRP A 340 -3.43 2.62 -1.27
C TRP A 340 -4.51 1.55 -1.13
N THR A 341 -5.39 1.58 -0.09
CA THR A 341 -5.65 2.61 0.93
C THR A 341 -5.77 1.98 2.34
N PHE A 342 -6.02 2.78 3.39
CA PHE A 342 -6.29 2.21 4.72
C PHE A 342 -7.75 1.75 4.90
N SER A 343 -8.70 2.29 4.13
CA SER A 343 -10.15 2.07 4.29
C SER A 343 -10.87 1.98 2.96
N ASP A 344 -11.91 1.13 2.89
CA ASP A 344 -12.87 1.09 1.81
C ASP A 344 -13.96 2.17 1.90
N VAL A 345 -13.82 3.17 2.78
CA VAL A 345 -14.55 4.44 2.66
C VAL A 345 -13.91 5.22 1.52
N PHE A 346 -14.28 4.83 0.30
CA PHE A 346 -13.58 5.15 -0.93
C PHE A 346 -14.57 5.15 -2.10
N GLU A 347 -14.60 6.19 -2.93
CA GLU A 347 -15.69 6.42 -3.89
C GLU A 347 -15.23 6.88 -5.27
N GLU A 348 -14.13 6.39 -5.81
CA GLU A 348 -13.73 6.69 -7.20
C GLU A 348 -14.73 6.15 -8.22
N GLY A 349 -15.24 4.96 -7.98
CA GLY A 349 -16.33 4.34 -8.75
C GLY A 349 -17.73 4.63 -8.20
N GLY A 350 -17.87 5.54 -7.25
CA GLY A 350 -19.11 5.81 -6.51
C GLY A 350 -19.22 5.07 -5.18
N PRO A 351 -20.34 5.26 -4.47
CA PRO A 351 -20.56 4.61 -3.18
C PRO A 351 -20.50 3.08 -3.28
N ILE A 352 -19.75 2.47 -2.37
CA ILE A 352 -19.58 1.02 -2.31
C ILE A 352 -20.87 0.37 -1.79
N ASP A 353 -21.45 -0.56 -2.55
CA ASP A 353 -22.73 -1.19 -2.27
C ASP A 353 -22.64 -2.35 -1.26
N ARG A 354 -21.50 -3.06 -1.22
CA ARG A 354 -21.29 -4.25 -0.38
C ARG A 354 -19.82 -4.39 0.05
N PRO A 355 -19.51 -5.14 1.14
CA PRO A 355 -18.13 -5.43 1.49
C PRO A 355 -17.49 -6.45 0.53
N PHE A 356 -16.16 -6.54 0.53
CA PHE A 356 -15.36 -7.55 -0.18
C PHE A 356 -15.60 -7.60 -1.70
N ILE A 357 -15.43 -6.46 -2.35
CA ILE A 357 -15.48 -6.34 -3.83
C ILE A 357 -14.10 -6.06 -4.44
N GLY A 358 -13.04 -6.39 -3.72
CA GLY A 358 -11.66 -6.15 -4.14
C GLY A 358 -11.23 -4.70 -4.04
N MET A 359 -11.80 -3.94 -3.10
CA MET A 359 -11.34 -2.56 -2.84
C MET A 359 -10.01 -2.56 -2.10
N PHE A 360 -9.38 -1.41 -2.06
CA PHE A 360 -7.99 -1.22 -1.68
C PHE A 360 -7.71 -1.23 -0.17
N GLY A 361 -8.74 -1.01 0.67
CA GLY A 361 -8.59 -0.76 2.10
C GLY A 361 -8.16 -1.97 2.93
N LEU A 362 -7.58 -1.69 4.10
CA LEU A 362 -7.37 -2.70 5.14
C LEU A 362 -8.68 -3.04 5.87
N ARG A 363 -9.65 -2.14 5.79
CA ARG A 363 -10.99 -2.35 6.35
C ARG A 363 -12.04 -2.22 5.25
N ALA A 364 -12.91 -3.21 5.17
CA ALA A 364 -14.02 -3.22 4.22
C ALA A 364 -15.18 -2.33 4.68
N LYS A 365 -16.11 -2.02 3.75
CA LYS A 365 -17.35 -1.29 4.05
C LYS A 365 -18.00 -1.78 5.33
N GLY A 366 -18.36 -0.83 6.20
CA GLY A 366 -18.96 -1.10 7.49
C GLY A 366 -17.95 -1.31 8.62
N GLY A 367 -16.67 -1.09 8.38
CA GLY A 367 -15.63 -1.25 9.38
C GLY A 367 -15.27 -2.71 9.68
N ILE A 368 -15.34 -3.58 8.66
CA ILE A 368 -14.97 -4.99 8.78
C ILE A 368 -13.47 -5.14 8.51
N ASN A 369 -12.73 -5.76 9.42
CA ASN A 369 -11.30 -5.98 9.28
C ASN A 369 -11.04 -7.04 8.21
N LYS A 370 -10.24 -6.69 7.19
CA LYS A 370 -9.73 -7.65 6.18
C LYS A 370 -8.52 -8.42 6.72
N PRO A 371 -8.10 -9.52 6.09
CA PRO A 371 -6.86 -10.20 6.44
C PRO A 371 -5.63 -9.29 6.42
N SER A 372 -5.60 -8.32 5.51
CA SER A 372 -4.56 -7.27 5.42
C SER A 372 -4.43 -6.44 6.70
N TYR A 373 -5.53 -6.12 7.39
CA TYR A 373 -5.53 -5.43 8.68
C TYR A 373 -4.70 -6.18 9.72
N TYR A 374 -4.94 -7.49 9.83
CA TYR A 374 -4.17 -8.33 10.75
C TYR A 374 -2.72 -8.52 10.30
N GLY A 375 -2.48 -8.62 8.99
CA GLY A 375 -1.14 -8.69 8.41
C GLY A 375 -0.29 -7.48 8.80
N TYR A 376 -0.83 -6.26 8.65
CA TYR A 376 -0.18 -5.04 9.12
C TYR A 376 0.07 -5.06 10.63
N GLY A 377 -0.91 -5.50 11.43
CA GLY A 377 -0.77 -5.64 12.87
C GLY A 377 0.31 -6.65 13.31
N LEU A 378 0.58 -7.69 12.51
CA LEU A 378 1.72 -8.58 12.74
C LEU A 378 3.04 -7.89 12.38
N LEU A 379 3.13 -7.24 11.23
CA LEU A 379 4.34 -6.54 10.77
C LEU A 379 4.71 -5.36 11.67
N HIS A 380 3.72 -4.65 12.23
CA HIS A 380 3.94 -3.58 13.21
C HIS A 380 4.73 -4.02 14.45
N GLN A 381 4.65 -5.29 14.80
CA GLN A 381 5.33 -5.85 15.98
C GLN A 381 6.79 -6.27 15.72
N LEU A 382 7.31 -6.05 14.52
CA LEU A 382 8.75 -6.19 14.25
C LEU A 382 9.54 -5.13 15.04
N GLY A 383 10.83 -5.40 15.23
CA GLY A 383 11.72 -4.43 15.87
C GLY A 383 12.25 -3.39 14.89
N ASP A 384 12.88 -2.35 15.43
CA ASP A 384 13.46 -1.21 14.68
C ASP A 384 14.91 -1.46 14.17
N LYS A 385 15.44 -2.68 14.38
CA LYS A 385 16.77 -3.11 13.97
C LYS A 385 16.71 -4.45 13.27
N ARG A 386 17.07 -4.47 11.99
CA ARG A 386 17.04 -5.66 11.13
C ARG A 386 18.35 -6.44 11.20
N ILE A 387 18.26 -7.77 11.30
CA ILE A 387 19.36 -8.71 11.08
C ILE A 387 19.32 -9.17 9.62
N ALA A 388 20.43 -9.03 8.89
CA ALA A 388 20.55 -9.52 7.52
C ALA A 388 20.44 -11.05 7.48
N ASN A 389 19.78 -11.56 6.44
CA ASN A 389 19.69 -12.98 6.13
C ASN A 389 19.45 -13.18 4.63
N ASP A 390 19.74 -14.38 4.11
CA ASP A 390 19.66 -14.70 2.68
C ASP A 390 18.27 -15.18 2.25
N SER A 391 17.38 -15.49 3.20
CA SER A 391 16.02 -15.95 2.88
C SER A 391 15.19 -14.84 2.25
N LYS A 392 14.43 -15.23 1.24
CA LYS A 392 13.45 -14.33 0.57
C LYS A 392 12.10 -14.31 1.28
N ASN A 393 11.90 -15.11 2.33
CA ASN A 393 10.59 -15.34 2.93
C ASN A 393 10.56 -14.99 4.43
N ILE A 394 11.56 -14.26 4.92
CA ILE A 394 11.59 -13.76 6.30
C ILE A 394 12.14 -12.33 6.41
N ILE A 395 11.73 -11.67 7.49
CA ILE A 395 12.38 -10.47 8.04
C ILE A 395 12.72 -10.80 9.48
N VAL A 396 13.97 -10.63 9.88
CA VAL A 396 14.45 -10.85 11.25
C VAL A 396 14.81 -9.53 11.87
N THR A 397 14.25 -9.23 13.05
CA THR A 397 14.52 -7.99 13.77
C THR A 397 14.82 -8.24 15.23
N LYS A 398 15.55 -7.30 15.85
CA LYS A 398 15.74 -7.24 17.32
C LYS A 398 14.67 -6.35 17.93
N THR A 399 14.06 -6.85 18.98
CA THR A 399 13.15 -6.08 19.83
C THR A 399 13.92 -5.21 20.83
N ARG A 400 13.27 -4.17 21.37
CA ARG A 400 13.90 -3.22 22.30
C ARG A 400 14.34 -3.87 23.61
N ASP A 401 13.69 -4.94 24.03
CA ASP A 401 14.02 -5.75 25.20
C ASP A 401 15.14 -6.76 24.94
N GLY A 402 15.67 -6.84 23.72
CA GLY A 402 16.78 -7.70 23.34
C GLY A 402 16.37 -9.08 22.79
N GLY A 403 15.09 -9.35 22.64
CA GLY A 403 14.56 -10.54 21.97
C GLY A 403 14.60 -10.43 20.45
N LEU A 404 14.00 -11.41 19.76
CA LEU A 404 13.83 -11.42 18.32
C LEU A 404 12.34 -11.35 17.95
N ALA A 405 12.03 -10.61 16.90
CA ALA A 405 10.75 -10.65 16.22
C ALA A 405 11.00 -10.96 14.74
N ILE A 406 10.32 -12.00 14.24
CA ILE A 406 10.55 -12.54 12.90
C ILE A 406 9.19 -12.63 12.18
N ALA A 407 9.08 -11.96 11.04
CA ALA A 407 8.01 -12.24 10.10
C ALA A 407 8.48 -13.35 9.15
N ALA A 408 7.65 -14.38 8.97
CA ALA A 408 7.90 -15.48 8.02
C ALA A 408 6.65 -15.72 7.19
N TRP A 409 6.83 -15.96 5.88
CA TRP A 409 5.67 -16.12 5.00
C TRP A 409 5.89 -17.15 3.89
N ASN A 410 4.77 -17.60 3.33
CA ASN A 410 4.71 -18.44 2.15
C ASN A 410 3.88 -17.74 1.06
N LEU A 411 4.50 -16.82 0.30
CA LEU A 411 3.83 -16.08 -0.76
C LEU A 411 3.59 -16.97 -1.97
N VAL A 412 2.34 -17.09 -2.38
CA VAL A 412 1.89 -17.78 -3.59
C VAL A 412 1.02 -16.83 -4.38
N GLU A 413 1.36 -16.62 -5.65
CA GLU A 413 0.57 -15.73 -6.51
C GLU A 413 -0.87 -16.25 -6.67
N PRO A 414 -1.88 -15.37 -6.79
CA PRO A 414 -3.29 -15.75 -6.73
C PRO A 414 -3.74 -16.74 -7.82
N ASP A 415 -3.05 -16.77 -8.96
CA ASP A 415 -3.31 -17.64 -10.11
C ASP A 415 -2.47 -18.91 -10.12
N GLN A 416 -1.60 -19.11 -9.10
CA GLN A 416 -0.71 -20.25 -9.03
C GLN A 416 -1.16 -21.28 -7.98
N PRO A 417 -0.99 -22.57 -8.28
CA PRO A 417 -1.19 -23.60 -7.27
C PRO A 417 -0.11 -23.47 -6.18
N GLY A 418 -0.56 -23.31 -4.93
CA GLY A 418 0.32 -23.22 -3.78
C GLY A 418 0.55 -24.57 -3.11
N SER A 419 1.75 -24.76 -2.55
CA SER A 419 2.05 -25.85 -1.63
C SER A 419 2.48 -25.32 -0.27
N ALA A 420 2.28 -26.12 0.78
CA ALA A 420 2.81 -25.78 2.10
C ALA A 420 4.35 -25.73 2.06
N LYS A 421 4.92 -24.81 2.84
CA LYS A 421 6.37 -24.65 3.01
C LYS A 421 6.74 -25.04 4.43
N THR A 422 7.80 -25.81 4.60
CA THR A 422 8.41 -26.07 5.90
C THR A 422 9.65 -25.20 6.06
N ILE A 423 9.75 -24.48 7.17
CA ILE A 423 10.93 -23.70 7.53
C ILE A 423 11.52 -24.31 8.81
N ASP A 424 12.79 -24.65 8.75
CA ASP A 424 13.59 -25.12 9.87
C ASP A 424 14.53 -24.01 10.31
N PHE A 425 14.24 -23.37 11.42
CA PHE A 425 15.08 -22.35 12.03
C PHE A 425 16.10 -22.98 12.95
N THR A 426 17.33 -22.50 12.89
CA THR A 426 18.40 -22.76 13.87
C THR A 426 18.87 -21.43 14.41
N PHE A 427 18.75 -21.24 15.72
CA PHE A 427 19.12 -20.02 16.40
C PHE A 427 20.43 -20.16 17.13
N GLN A 428 21.32 -19.18 16.93
CA GLN A 428 22.58 -19.05 17.63
C GLN A 428 22.49 -17.87 18.61
N SER A 429 23.22 -17.95 19.72
CA SER A 429 23.32 -16.89 20.72
C SER A 429 22.00 -16.57 21.44
N VAL A 430 21.05 -17.51 21.45
CA VAL A 430 19.84 -17.50 22.28
C VAL A 430 19.80 -18.70 23.22
N PRO A 431 19.01 -18.70 24.31
CA PRO A 431 18.84 -19.91 25.14
C PRO A 431 18.26 -21.05 24.30
N LYS A 432 18.80 -22.27 24.47
CA LYS A 432 18.36 -23.44 23.69
C LYS A 432 16.88 -23.80 23.85
N GLU A 433 16.29 -23.45 24.98
CA GLU A 433 14.86 -23.63 25.34
C GLU A 433 14.17 -22.28 25.54
N ALA A 434 14.57 -21.24 24.77
CA ALA A 434 13.92 -19.94 24.85
C ALA A 434 12.40 -20.07 24.59
N ASN A 435 11.61 -19.26 25.30
CA ASN A 435 10.18 -19.15 25.05
C ASN A 435 9.92 -18.52 23.69
N VAL A 436 8.97 -19.07 22.97
CA VAL A 436 8.55 -18.63 21.65
C VAL A 436 7.07 -18.36 21.66
N THR A 437 6.66 -17.25 21.09
CA THR A 437 5.26 -16.97 20.76
C THR A 437 5.08 -16.89 19.25
N ILE A 438 3.96 -17.42 18.73
CA ILE A 438 3.64 -17.44 17.32
C ILE A 438 2.22 -16.92 17.13
N GLN A 439 2.06 -15.93 16.27
CA GLN A 439 0.76 -15.51 15.72
C GLN A 439 0.77 -15.64 14.20
N ARG A 440 -0.39 -15.83 13.62
CA ARG A 440 -0.48 -16.05 12.17
C ARG A 440 -1.73 -15.46 11.55
N VAL A 441 -1.63 -15.07 10.30
CA VAL A 441 -2.75 -14.86 9.39
C VAL A 441 -2.63 -15.95 8.33
N ASP A 442 -3.65 -16.78 8.22
CA ASP A 442 -3.73 -17.88 7.28
C ASP A 442 -5.21 -18.23 7.00
N GLU A 443 -5.50 -19.37 6.37
CA GLU A 443 -6.87 -19.76 6.04
C GLU A 443 -7.79 -19.88 7.26
N GLU A 444 -7.24 -20.22 8.42
CA GLU A 444 -8.00 -20.43 9.65
C GLU A 444 -8.00 -19.21 10.59
N HIS A 445 -7.00 -18.33 10.48
CA HIS A 445 -6.78 -17.22 11.40
C HIS A 445 -6.73 -15.88 10.67
N GLY A 446 -7.49 -14.90 11.14
CA GLY A 446 -7.53 -13.57 10.52
C GLY A 446 -8.25 -13.53 9.16
N ASN A 447 -8.95 -14.60 8.78
CA ASN A 447 -9.64 -14.74 7.50
C ASN A 447 -11.14 -14.50 7.64
N VAL A 448 -11.55 -13.24 7.50
CA VAL A 448 -12.95 -12.85 7.60
C VAL A 448 -13.83 -13.43 6.49
N LEU A 449 -13.27 -13.74 5.31
CA LEU A 449 -14.02 -14.25 4.17
C LEU A 449 -14.67 -15.61 4.46
N LYS A 450 -14.04 -16.45 5.29
CA LYS A 450 -14.58 -17.72 5.75
C LYS A 450 -15.88 -17.50 6.54
N HIS A 451 -15.85 -16.58 7.49
CA HIS A 451 -17.00 -16.24 8.32
C HIS A 451 -18.09 -15.51 7.53
N TYR A 452 -17.71 -14.62 6.62
CA TYR A 452 -18.63 -13.93 5.72
C TYR A 452 -19.38 -14.92 4.79
N ALA A 453 -18.66 -15.93 4.27
CA ALA A 453 -19.27 -17.00 3.48
C ALA A 453 -20.25 -17.86 4.32
N ALA A 454 -19.87 -18.23 5.54
CA ALA A 454 -20.74 -18.97 6.46
C ALA A 454 -22.01 -18.18 6.84
N MET A 455 -21.93 -16.84 6.88
CA MET A 455 -23.05 -15.93 7.13
C MET A 455 -23.98 -15.75 5.90
N GLY A 456 -23.66 -16.34 4.75
CA GLY A 456 -24.44 -16.23 3.52
C GLY A 456 -24.14 -14.98 2.69
N LYS A 457 -22.99 -14.32 2.89
CA LYS A 457 -22.51 -13.16 2.14
C LYS A 457 -23.52 -12.02 2.05
N PRO A 458 -24.05 -11.48 3.16
CA PRO A 458 -25.05 -10.43 3.15
C PRO A 458 -24.50 -9.17 2.45
N LEU A 459 -25.26 -8.61 1.49
CA LEU A 459 -24.87 -7.37 0.80
C LEU A 459 -24.74 -6.18 1.74
N ASN A 460 -25.65 -6.10 2.72
CA ASN A 460 -25.64 -5.07 3.74
C ASN A 460 -25.67 -5.72 5.13
N PRO A 461 -24.51 -6.13 5.66
CA PRO A 461 -24.43 -6.71 6.99
C PRO A 461 -25.01 -5.76 8.05
N THR A 462 -25.79 -6.28 8.96
CA THR A 462 -26.29 -5.50 10.11
C THR A 462 -25.13 -5.17 11.07
N PRO A 463 -25.28 -4.17 11.96
CA PRO A 463 -24.23 -3.87 12.96
C PRO A 463 -23.83 -5.11 13.79
N ALA A 464 -24.79 -5.97 14.18
CA ALA A 464 -24.51 -7.22 14.91
C ALA A 464 -23.71 -8.22 14.08
N GLN A 465 -23.99 -8.33 12.78
CA GLN A 465 -23.21 -9.18 11.85
C GLN A 465 -21.79 -8.64 11.64
N ILE A 466 -21.62 -7.32 11.54
CA ILE A 466 -20.30 -6.69 11.44
C ILE A 466 -19.47 -6.96 12.70
N GLU A 467 -20.07 -6.80 13.87
CA GLU A 467 -19.43 -7.13 15.15
C GLU A 467 -19.05 -8.61 15.23
N GLN A 468 -19.94 -9.50 14.81
CA GLN A 468 -19.70 -10.93 14.75
C GLN A 468 -18.52 -11.24 13.82
N LEU A 469 -18.49 -10.70 12.59
CA LEU A 469 -17.41 -10.89 11.64
C LEU A 469 -16.07 -10.47 12.22
N ASN A 470 -15.99 -9.27 12.82
CA ASN A 470 -14.75 -8.77 13.43
C ASN A 470 -14.31 -9.61 14.64
N ARG A 471 -15.24 -10.10 15.45
CA ARG A 471 -14.95 -10.97 16.59
C ARG A 471 -14.44 -12.34 16.14
N GLU A 472 -15.12 -12.98 15.20
CA GLU A 472 -14.81 -14.34 14.74
C GLU A 472 -13.52 -14.39 13.89
N SER A 473 -13.19 -13.31 13.16
CA SER A 473 -11.95 -13.21 12.41
C SER A 473 -10.77 -12.65 13.22
N SER A 474 -10.98 -12.24 14.47
CA SER A 474 -9.89 -11.72 15.29
C SER A 474 -8.80 -12.78 15.51
N LEU A 475 -7.55 -12.32 15.56
CA LEU A 475 -6.44 -13.23 15.85
C LEU A 475 -6.58 -13.80 17.28
N PRO A 476 -6.39 -15.10 17.46
CA PRO A 476 -6.34 -15.69 18.80
C PRO A 476 -5.11 -15.18 19.57
N ASN A 477 -5.08 -15.47 20.87
CA ASN A 477 -3.87 -15.28 21.66
C ASN A 477 -2.69 -16.01 20.99
N PRO A 478 -1.45 -15.45 21.08
CA PRO A 478 -0.29 -16.12 20.53
C PRO A 478 -0.13 -17.56 21.05
N GLU A 479 0.12 -18.48 20.16
CA GLU A 479 0.56 -19.84 20.51
C GLU A 479 1.89 -19.72 21.26
N ARG A 480 2.06 -20.48 22.34
CA ARG A 480 3.27 -20.53 23.15
C ARG A 480 3.97 -21.87 23.02
N THR A 481 5.24 -21.83 22.76
CA THR A 481 6.12 -23.00 22.68
C THR A 481 7.53 -22.66 23.14
N LYS A 482 8.47 -23.59 23.02
CA LYS A 482 9.89 -23.37 23.29
C LYS A 482 10.74 -23.86 22.14
N LEU A 483 11.93 -23.28 22.00
CA LEU A 483 12.93 -23.86 21.13
C LEU A 483 13.29 -25.28 21.61
N GLN A 484 13.59 -26.17 20.68
CA GLN A 484 14.08 -27.50 20.94
C GLN A 484 15.57 -27.53 20.57
N ASP A 485 16.46 -27.49 21.57
CA ASP A 485 17.91 -27.37 21.37
C ASP A 485 18.33 -26.22 20.43
N GLY A 486 17.66 -25.07 20.55
CA GLY A 486 17.91 -23.90 19.70
C GLY A 486 17.26 -23.98 18.31
N GLN A 487 16.37 -24.93 18.08
CA GLN A 487 15.69 -25.14 16.78
C GLN A 487 14.18 -24.90 16.90
N LEU A 488 13.58 -24.50 15.79
CA LEU A 488 12.13 -24.37 15.62
C LEU A 488 11.74 -24.80 14.20
N ARG A 489 10.85 -25.76 14.08
CA ARG A 489 10.27 -26.18 12.80
C ARG A 489 8.83 -25.67 12.67
N LEU A 490 8.54 -24.99 11.58
CA LEU A 490 7.21 -24.47 11.29
C LEU A 490 6.76 -24.87 9.88
N GLN A 491 5.46 -25.16 9.77
CA GLN A 491 4.81 -25.35 8.47
C GLN A 491 3.91 -24.14 8.18
N LEU A 492 4.06 -23.58 7.00
CA LEU A 492 3.29 -22.44 6.49
C LEU A 492 2.42 -22.91 5.33
N THR A 493 1.12 -22.75 5.48
CA THR A 493 0.18 -22.95 4.36
C THR A 493 0.41 -21.88 3.27
N PRO A 494 -0.09 -22.09 2.04
CA PRO A 494 -0.07 -21.05 1.02
C PRO A 494 -0.67 -19.73 1.55
N ASN A 495 0.01 -18.63 1.29
CA ASN A 495 -0.36 -17.30 1.73
C ASN A 495 -0.48 -17.08 3.24
N ALA A 496 0.17 -17.93 4.05
CA ALA A 496 0.34 -17.66 5.48
C ALA A 496 1.41 -16.59 5.73
N LEU A 497 1.13 -15.71 6.70
CA LEU A 497 2.09 -14.79 7.32
C LEU A 497 2.14 -15.07 8.82
N LEU A 498 3.32 -15.34 9.35
CA LEU A 498 3.58 -15.61 10.75
C LEU A 498 4.43 -14.50 11.38
N LEU A 499 4.10 -14.15 12.60
CA LEU A 499 4.98 -13.42 13.52
C LEU A 499 5.47 -14.37 14.59
N ILE A 500 6.78 -14.54 14.70
CA ILE A 500 7.48 -15.37 15.68
C ILE A 500 8.26 -14.44 16.60
N LYS A 501 8.03 -14.52 17.88
CA LYS A 501 8.83 -13.78 18.88
C LYS A 501 9.58 -14.74 19.77
N ILE A 502 10.86 -14.47 19.99
CA ILE A 502 11.72 -15.22 20.88
C ILE A 502 12.08 -14.27 22.03
N GLU A 503 11.75 -14.69 23.25
CA GLU A 503 12.02 -13.91 24.43
C GLU A 503 13.54 -13.77 24.66
N PRO A 504 14.01 -12.61 25.16
CA PRO A 504 15.40 -12.41 25.52
C PRO A 504 15.84 -13.36 26.64
N ARG A 505 17.16 -13.37 26.91
CA ARG A 505 17.77 -14.14 28.02
C ARG A 505 17.27 -13.66 29.39
#